data_fd6f3ac52a815b80163f30604914c984
#
_entry.id   fd6f3ac52a815b80163f30604914c984
#
_cell.length_a   1.000
_cell.length_b   1.000
_cell.length_c   1.000
_cell.angle_alpha   90.00
_cell.angle_beta   90.00
_cell.angle_gamma   90.00
#
_symmetry.space_group_name_H-M   'P 1'
#
loop_
_entity.id
_entity.type
_entity.pdbx_description
1 polymer ?
#
loop_
_entity_poly.entity_id
_entity_poly.type
_entity_poly.pdbx_seq_one_letter_code
_entity_poly.pdbx_strand_id
1 'polypeptide(L)'
;IYRRDHHPGQVRRFFNTSFTAIELRRYMMNFYFSKGSFTISELVDVSKFSRPTVNSTVYEALNMGYLEKVSVLGDRRRHDFRPTEPMLKAWQNYCNALLTKPEFSYALKLAQTLISIRELEVK
;
A
#
# COMPACT_ATOMS: atom_id res chain seq x y z
N ILE A 1 21.46 4.96 12.75
CA ILE A 1 20.75 6.18 13.10
C ILE A 1 19.72 6.50 12.04
N TYR A 2 18.52 6.67 12.49
CA TYR A 2 17.35 6.89 11.69
C TYR A 2 17.33 8.28 11.08
N ARG A 3 17.35 8.38 9.78
CA ARG A 3 16.95 9.60 9.09
C ARG A 3 15.46 9.50 8.81
N ARG A 4 14.68 10.43 9.35
CA ARG A 4 13.23 10.45 9.20
C ARG A 4 12.75 11.10 7.91
N ASP A 5 13.61 11.86 7.24
CA ASP A 5 13.30 12.54 5.99
C ASP A 5 13.77 11.71 4.82
N HIS A 6 12.98 10.66 4.53
CA HIS A 6 13.26 9.78 3.41
C HIS A 6 12.74 10.39 2.12
N HIS A 7 13.63 10.47 1.15
CA HIS A 7 13.26 10.88 -0.18
C HIS A 7 12.30 9.83 -0.80
N PRO A 8 11.26 10.26 -1.57
CA PRO A 8 10.35 9.31 -2.22
C PRO A 8 11.05 8.23 -3.03
N GLY A 9 12.22 8.54 -3.63
CA GLY A 9 13.01 7.55 -4.35
C GLY A 9 13.56 6.43 -3.48
N GLN A 10 13.82 6.68 -2.19
CA GLN A 10 14.27 5.66 -1.25
C GLN A 10 13.15 4.69 -0.89
N VAL A 11 11.95 5.21 -0.71
CA VAL A 11 10.76 4.38 -0.47
C VAL A 11 10.52 3.46 -1.67
N ARG A 12 10.59 4.02 -2.88
CA ARG A 12 10.43 3.27 -4.11
C ARG A 12 11.45 2.13 -4.21
N ARG A 13 12.71 2.41 -3.93
CA ARG A 13 13.76 1.38 -3.97
C ARG A 13 13.53 0.28 -2.96
N PHE A 14 13.09 0.63 -1.76
CA PHE A 14 12.77 -0.35 -0.73
C PHE A 14 11.71 -1.34 -1.20
N PHE A 15 10.58 -0.84 -1.70
CA PHE A 15 9.46 -1.69 -2.10
C PHE A 15 9.66 -2.35 -3.46
N ASN A 16 10.56 -1.85 -4.30
CA ASN A 16 10.81 -2.44 -5.62
C ASN A 16 11.93 -3.47 -5.63
N THR A 17 12.44 -3.89 -4.45
CA THR A 17 13.53 -4.87 -4.34
C THR A 17 13.08 -6.30 -4.60
N SER A 18 11.78 -6.60 -4.46
CA SER A 18 11.26 -7.95 -4.67
C SER A 18 9.79 -7.88 -5.08
N PHE A 19 9.33 -8.94 -5.73
CA PHE A 19 7.92 -9.10 -6.05
C PHE A 19 7.04 -9.07 -4.80
N THR A 20 7.49 -9.72 -3.72
CA THR A 20 6.77 -9.75 -2.45
C THR A 20 6.56 -8.35 -1.89
N ALA A 21 7.61 -7.53 -1.88
CA ALA A 21 7.51 -6.16 -1.37
C ALA A 21 6.58 -5.29 -2.21
N ILE A 22 6.63 -5.43 -3.53
CA ILE A 22 5.75 -4.72 -4.46
C ILE A 22 4.29 -5.07 -4.19
N GLU A 23 3.99 -6.37 -4.08
CA GLU A 23 2.62 -6.83 -3.84
C GLU A 23 2.11 -6.41 -2.47
N LEU A 24 2.93 -6.52 -1.42
CA LEU A 24 2.54 -6.10 -0.08
C LEU A 24 2.25 -4.60 -0.03
N ARG A 25 3.06 -3.77 -0.69
CA ARG A 25 2.80 -2.33 -0.78
C ARG A 25 1.42 -2.06 -1.37
N ARG A 26 1.06 -2.76 -2.43
CA ARG A 26 -0.24 -2.59 -3.07
C ARG A 26 -1.38 -2.91 -2.11
N TYR A 27 -1.29 -4.01 -1.39
CA TYR A 27 -2.30 -4.39 -0.39
C TYR A 27 -2.37 -3.38 0.77
N MET A 28 -1.21 -2.93 1.26
CA MET A 28 -1.15 -1.91 2.31
C MET A 28 -1.88 -0.64 1.90
N MET A 29 -1.63 -0.16 0.69
CA MET A 29 -2.26 1.06 0.18
C MET A 29 -3.76 0.87 -0.05
N ASN A 30 -4.18 -0.30 -0.53
CA ASN A 30 -5.59 -0.62 -0.67
C ASN A 30 -6.33 -0.57 0.66
N PHE A 31 -5.77 -1.16 1.71
CA PHE A 31 -6.35 -1.10 3.05
C PHE A 31 -6.38 0.33 3.59
N TYR A 32 -5.31 1.08 3.37
CA TYR A 32 -5.25 2.46 3.83
C TYR A 32 -6.37 3.30 3.22
N PHE A 33 -6.57 3.23 1.91
CA PHE A 33 -7.61 4.01 1.24
C PHE A 33 -9.02 3.51 1.54
N SER A 34 -9.20 2.24 1.90
CA SER A 34 -10.52 1.71 2.22
C SER A 34 -10.91 1.91 3.68
N LYS A 35 -9.97 1.83 4.62
CA LYS A 35 -10.31 1.90 6.05
C LYS A 35 -9.27 2.60 6.93
N GLY A 36 -8.20 3.12 6.38
CA GLY A 36 -7.22 3.97 7.08
C GLY A 36 -6.03 3.26 7.71
N SER A 37 -6.10 1.95 7.90
CA SER A 37 -5.03 1.18 8.53
C SER A 37 -5.16 -0.30 8.17
N PHE A 38 -4.16 -1.10 8.54
CA PHE A 38 -4.17 -2.53 8.29
C PHE A 38 -3.40 -3.27 9.39
N THR A 39 -3.68 -4.56 9.52
CA THR A 39 -2.96 -5.46 10.42
C THR A 39 -2.13 -6.45 9.61
N ILE A 40 -1.15 -7.08 10.26
CA ILE A 40 -0.36 -8.14 9.63
C ILE A 40 -1.26 -9.31 9.22
N SER A 41 -2.23 -9.67 10.05
CA SER A 41 -3.17 -10.75 9.74
C SER A 41 -3.97 -10.47 8.47
N GLU A 42 -4.43 -9.24 8.28
CA GLU A 42 -5.13 -8.85 7.06
C GLU A 42 -4.23 -8.97 5.83
N LEU A 43 -2.97 -8.57 5.95
CA LEU A 43 -2.02 -8.71 4.85
C LEU A 43 -1.71 -10.17 4.53
N VAL A 44 -1.59 -11.02 5.54
CA VAL A 44 -1.39 -12.46 5.34
C VAL A 44 -2.58 -13.05 4.59
N ASP A 45 -3.79 -12.70 4.99
CA ASP A 45 -5.01 -13.25 4.39
C ASP A 45 -5.14 -12.90 2.91
N VAL A 46 -4.89 -11.65 2.53
CA VAL A 46 -5.09 -11.21 1.14
C VAL A 46 -3.90 -11.59 0.25
N SER A 47 -2.68 -11.54 0.77
CA SER A 47 -1.48 -11.78 -0.02
C SER A 47 -1.17 -13.25 -0.21
N LYS A 48 -1.61 -14.09 0.73
CA LYS A 48 -1.26 -15.52 0.82
C LYS A 48 0.24 -15.75 1.05
N PHE A 49 1.00 -14.73 1.36
CA PHE A 49 2.38 -14.88 1.80
C PHE A 49 2.42 -15.40 3.24
N SER A 50 3.52 -16.04 3.62
CA SER A 50 3.69 -16.53 4.98
C SER A 50 3.74 -15.37 5.98
N ARG A 51 3.29 -15.64 7.20
CA ARG A 51 3.33 -14.64 8.27
C ARG A 51 4.75 -14.11 8.54
N PRO A 52 5.81 -14.97 8.60
CA PRO A 52 7.17 -14.45 8.76
C PRO A 52 7.58 -13.48 7.65
N THR A 53 7.19 -13.75 6.40
CA THR A 53 7.51 -12.89 5.26
C THR A 53 6.81 -11.54 5.41
N VAL A 54 5.51 -11.54 5.72
CA VAL A 54 4.74 -10.31 5.91
C VAL A 54 5.29 -9.52 7.10
N ASN A 55 5.55 -10.21 8.21
CA ASN A 55 6.12 -9.61 9.41
C ASN A 55 7.44 -8.91 9.11
N SER A 56 8.34 -9.60 8.43
CA SER A 56 9.65 -9.06 8.08
C SER A 56 9.52 -7.76 7.27
N THR A 57 8.67 -7.77 6.25
CA THR A 57 8.48 -6.59 5.38
C THR A 57 7.84 -5.43 6.14
N VAL A 58 6.81 -5.71 6.95
CA VAL A 58 6.11 -4.66 7.71
C VAL A 58 7.03 -4.02 8.75
N TYR A 59 7.75 -4.82 9.53
CA TYR A 59 8.63 -4.28 10.57
C TYR A 59 9.86 -3.61 10.00
N GLU A 60 10.36 -4.07 8.87
CA GLU A 60 11.43 -3.37 8.17
C GLU A 60 10.96 -2.01 7.66
N ALA A 61 9.77 -1.94 7.07
CA ALA A 61 9.17 -0.68 6.62
C ALA A 61 8.89 0.25 7.81
N LEU A 62 8.44 -0.30 8.93
CA LEU A 62 8.25 0.47 10.17
C LEU A 62 9.58 1.06 10.64
N ASN A 63 10.63 0.25 10.65
CA ASN A 63 11.96 0.69 11.06
C ASN A 63 12.50 1.79 10.13
N MET A 64 12.19 1.72 8.86
CA MET A 64 12.64 2.72 7.88
C MET A 64 11.81 4.01 7.93
N GLY A 65 10.75 4.05 8.72
CA GLY A 65 9.87 5.22 8.80
C GLY A 65 8.85 5.33 7.69
N TYR A 66 8.60 4.26 6.97
CA TYR A 66 7.60 4.22 5.89
C TYR A 66 6.21 3.87 6.39
N LEU A 67 6.14 3.17 7.51
CA LEU A 67 4.91 2.85 8.21
C LEU A 67 4.99 3.38 9.64
N GLU A 68 3.84 3.57 10.26
CA GLU A 68 3.74 3.89 11.67
C GLU A 68 2.65 3.05 12.32
N LYS A 69 2.79 2.82 13.62
CA LYS A 69 1.77 2.11 14.39
C LYS A 69 0.65 3.05 14.76
N VAL A 70 -0.57 2.55 14.65
CA VAL A 70 -1.78 3.26 15.06
C VAL A 70 -2.26 2.68 16.37
N SER A 71 -2.47 3.54 17.37
CA SER A 71 -3.03 3.10 18.65
C SER A 71 -4.50 2.77 18.49
N VAL A 72 -4.88 1.56 18.92
CA VAL A 72 -6.28 1.16 18.96
C VAL A 72 -6.75 1.24 20.41
N LEU A 73 -7.74 2.09 20.67
CA LEU A 73 -8.29 2.28 22.01
C LEU A 73 -8.83 0.96 22.56
N GLY A 74 -8.34 0.59 23.75
CA GLY A 74 -8.84 -0.57 24.48
C GLY A 74 -8.22 -1.91 24.09
N ASP A 75 -7.36 -1.96 23.09
CA ASP A 75 -6.71 -3.21 22.70
C ASP A 75 -5.21 -3.05 22.56
N ARG A 76 -4.47 -3.46 23.60
CA ARG A 76 -3.00 -3.41 23.63
C ARG A 76 -2.35 -4.50 22.79
N ARG A 77 -3.11 -5.53 22.37
CA ARG A 77 -2.60 -6.66 21.60
C ARG A 77 -2.67 -6.40 20.11
N ARG A 78 -3.57 -5.52 19.69
CA ARG A 78 -3.78 -5.22 18.29
C ARG A 78 -2.79 -4.17 17.83
N HIS A 79 -2.06 -4.50 16.78
CA HIS A 79 -1.14 -3.58 16.11
C HIS A 79 -1.67 -3.28 14.73
N ASP A 80 -2.21 -2.06 14.58
CA ASP A 80 -2.58 -1.53 13.28
C ASP A 80 -1.44 -0.66 12.76
N PHE A 81 -1.28 -0.63 11.46
CA PHE A 81 -0.24 0.12 10.78
C PHE A 81 -0.87 1.01 9.72
N ARG A 82 -0.22 2.12 9.45
CA ARG A 82 -0.61 2.99 8.34
C ARG A 82 0.63 3.58 7.68
N PRO A 83 0.54 3.96 6.38
CA PRO A 83 1.64 4.62 5.69
C PRO A 83 1.93 5.99 6.31
N THR A 84 3.22 6.34 6.35
CA THR A 84 3.66 7.68 6.69
C THR A 84 3.63 8.58 5.45
N GLU A 85 3.85 9.87 5.65
CA GLU A 85 3.85 10.82 4.55
C GLU A 85 4.85 10.48 3.45
N PRO A 86 6.11 10.09 3.75
CA PRO A 86 7.04 9.68 2.69
C PRO A 86 6.51 8.52 1.83
N MET A 87 5.84 7.56 2.45
CA MET A 87 5.27 6.43 1.72
C MET A 87 4.09 6.87 0.85
N LEU A 88 3.21 7.73 1.38
CA LEU A 88 2.08 8.25 0.63
C LEU A 88 2.54 9.04 -0.60
N LYS A 89 3.56 9.87 -0.43
CA LYS A 89 4.11 10.65 -1.53
C LYS A 89 4.74 9.77 -2.60
N ALA A 90 5.48 8.75 -2.19
CA ALA A 90 6.09 7.80 -3.12
C ALA A 90 5.01 7.04 -3.90
N TRP A 91 3.93 6.65 -3.24
CA TRP A 91 2.79 6.00 -3.89
C TRP A 91 2.11 6.91 -4.90
N GLN A 92 1.89 8.17 -4.54
CA GLN A 92 1.32 9.16 -5.44
C GLN A 92 2.19 9.34 -6.69
N ASN A 93 3.51 9.45 -6.51
CA ASN A 93 4.45 9.57 -7.63
C ASN A 93 4.40 8.33 -8.54
N TYR A 94 4.33 7.15 -7.95
CA TYR A 94 4.21 5.90 -8.68
C TYR A 94 2.92 5.85 -9.51
N CYS A 95 1.79 6.18 -8.90
CA CYS A 95 0.50 6.21 -9.60
C CYS A 95 0.49 7.24 -10.73
N ASN A 96 1.03 8.44 -10.48
CA ASN A 96 1.12 9.47 -11.51
C ASN A 96 1.98 9.02 -12.70
N ALA A 97 3.10 8.34 -12.42
CA ALA A 97 3.96 7.82 -13.47
C ALA A 97 3.25 6.75 -14.31
N LEU A 98 2.46 5.87 -13.67
CA LEU A 98 1.67 4.87 -14.39
C LEU A 98 0.62 5.51 -15.28
N LEU A 99 -0.05 6.56 -14.81
CA LEU A 99 -1.10 7.24 -15.57
C LEU A 99 -0.58 7.92 -16.83
N THR A 100 0.71 8.20 -16.92
CA THR A 100 1.31 8.79 -18.12
C THR A 100 1.62 7.77 -19.20
N LYS A 101 1.54 6.48 -18.91
CA LYS A 101 1.81 5.43 -19.91
C LYS A 101 0.58 5.19 -20.78
N PRO A 102 0.72 5.17 -22.11
CA PRO A 102 -0.43 5.03 -23.02
C PRO A 102 -1.26 3.76 -22.77
N GLU A 103 -0.61 2.62 -22.55
CA GLU A 103 -1.30 1.35 -22.29
C GLU A 103 -2.11 1.40 -21.00
N PHE A 104 -1.62 2.11 -19.98
CA PHE A 104 -2.33 2.24 -18.72
C PHE A 104 -3.52 3.19 -18.86
N SER A 105 -3.37 4.26 -19.62
CA SER A 105 -4.46 5.19 -19.93
C SER A 105 -5.62 4.49 -20.62
N TYR A 106 -5.30 3.60 -21.57
CA TYR A 106 -6.31 2.80 -22.28
C TYR A 106 -7.05 1.86 -21.31
N ALA A 107 -6.31 1.16 -20.46
CA ALA A 107 -6.89 0.25 -19.46
C ALA A 107 -7.81 1.02 -18.49
N LEU A 108 -7.42 2.22 -18.08
CA LEU A 108 -8.22 3.05 -17.19
C LEU A 108 -9.52 3.46 -17.86
N LYS A 109 -9.47 3.88 -19.12
CA LYS A 109 -10.68 4.22 -19.90
C LYS A 109 -11.62 3.04 -20.03
N LEU A 110 -11.09 1.86 -20.28
CA LEU A 110 -11.88 0.63 -20.35
C LEU A 110 -12.57 0.34 -19.03
N ALA A 111 -11.84 0.46 -17.91
CA ALA A 111 -12.40 0.23 -16.58
C ALA A 111 -13.52 1.23 -16.27
N GLN A 112 -13.35 2.49 -16.62
CA GLN A 112 -14.38 3.52 -16.44
C GLN A 112 -15.64 3.21 -17.25
N THR A 113 -15.48 2.72 -18.50
CA THR A 113 -16.59 2.32 -19.35
C THR A 113 -17.36 1.15 -18.71
N LEU A 114 -16.65 0.14 -18.22
CA LEU A 114 -17.26 -1.02 -17.57
C LEU A 114 -18.03 -0.63 -16.30
N ILE A 115 -17.51 0.28 -15.51
CA ILE A 115 -18.18 0.79 -14.32
C ILE A 115 -19.47 1.52 -14.72
N SER A 116 -19.43 2.34 -15.75
CA SER A 116 -20.61 3.07 -16.23
C SER A 116 -21.70 2.12 -16.73
N ILE A 117 -21.34 1.07 -17.45
CA ILE A 117 -22.28 0.05 -17.92
C ILE A 117 -22.92 -0.66 -16.72
N ARG A 118 -22.10 -1.02 -15.72
CA ARG A 118 -22.58 -1.71 -14.53
C ARG A 118 -23.55 -0.84 -13.72
N GLU A 119 -23.30 0.46 -13.63
CA GLU A 119 -24.20 1.39 -12.97
C GLU A 119 -25.55 1.49 -13.67
N LEU A 120 -25.56 1.42 -15.00
CA LEU A 120 -26.80 1.44 -15.78
C LEU A 120 -27.63 0.16 -15.55
N GLU A 121 -26.99 -0.98 -15.37
CA GLU A 121 -27.67 -2.26 -15.13
C GLU A 121 -28.32 -2.33 -13.75
N VAL A 122 -27.78 -1.59 -12.77
CA VAL A 122 -28.27 -1.60 -11.38
C VAL A 122 -29.47 -0.67 -11.19
N LYS A 123 -29.71 0.20 -12.14
CA LYS A 123 -30.90 1.07 -12.13
C LYS A 123 -32.10 0.30 -12.69
#